data_4920525bbb017b399e543f22e5fab674
#
_entry.id   4920525bbb017b399e543f22e5fab674
#
_cell.length_a   1.000
_cell.length_b   1.000
_cell.length_c   1.000
_cell.angle_alpha   90.00
_cell.angle_beta   90.00
_cell.angle_gamma   90.00
#
_symmetry.space_group_name_H-M   'P 1'
#
loop_
_entity.id
_entity.type
_entity.pdbx_description
1 polymer ?
#
loop_
_entity_poly.entity_id
_entity_poly.type
_entity_poly.pdbx_seq_one_letter_code
_entity_poly.pdbx_strand_id
1 'polypeptide(L)' 'YRHHREGRLEQIRAALAALPETEAATITPEDLAPRIYPGLTGTVARVAVQTVAAHLRHLREG' A
#
# COMPACT_ATOMS: atom_id res chain seq x y z
N TYR A 1 -9.75 -13.67 -9.89
CA TYR A 1 -10.12 -12.30 -9.50
C TYR A 1 -9.97 -12.06 -7.99
N ARG A 2 -10.52 -12.93 -7.17
CA ARG A 2 -10.35 -12.85 -5.71
C ARG A 2 -8.89 -12.92 -5.29
N HIS A 3 -8.12 -13.78 -5.96
CA HIS A 3 -6.71 -13.99 -5.62
C HIS A 3 -5.88 -12.72 -5.81
N HIS A 4 -6.18 -11.92 -6.84
CA HIS A 4 -5.47 -10.67 -7.06
C HIS A 4 -5.71 -9.67 -5.94
N ARG A 5 -6.95 -9.57 -5.49
CA ARG A 5 -7.31 -8.65 -4.41
C ARG A 5 -6.67 -9.07 -3.10
N GLU A 6 -6.72 -10.35 -2.76
CA GLU A 6 -6.11 -10.88 -1.55
C GLU A 6 -4.59 -10.73 -1.57
N GLY A 7 -3.98 -10.98 -2.73
CA GLY A 7 -2.54 -10.82 -2.89
C GLY A 7 -2.08 -9.39 -2.66
N ARG A 8 -2.85 -8.41 -3.12
CA ARG A 8 -2.51 -7.00 -2.91
C ARG A 8 -2.61 -6.60 -1.45
N LEU A 9 -3.64 -7.05 -0.76
CA LEU A 9 -3.78 -6.79 0.68
C LEU A 9 -2.62 -7.41 1.45
N GLU A 10 -2.20 -8.61 1.08
CA GLU A 10 -1.06 -9.28 1.70
C GLU A 10 0.22 -8.50 1.47
N GLN A 11 0.43 -7.96 0.26
CA GLN A 11 1.61 -7.15 -0.03
C GLN A 11 1.66 -5.89 0.83
N ILE A 12 0.51 -5.23 1.00
CA ILE A 12 0.42 -4.03 1.82
C ILE A 12 0.67 -4.36 3.28
N ARG A 13 0.07 -5.43 3.79
CA ARG A 13 0.29 -5.88 5.16
C ARG A 13 1.76 -6.23 5.41
N ALA A 14 2.38 -6.93 4.47
CA ALA A 14 3.79 -7.28 4.59
C ALA A 14 4.68 -6.04 4.61
N ALA A 15 4.37 -5.06 3.76
CA ALA A 15 5.13 -3.80 3.73
C ALA A 15 4.98 -3.04 5.05
N LEU A 16 3.78 -3.01 5.61
CA LEU A 16 3.53 -2.36 6.91
C LEU A 16 4.23 -3.10 8.04
N ALA A 17 4.21 -4.43 8.00
CA ALA A 17 4.85 -5.25 9.03
C ALA A 17 6.37 -5.09 9.05
N ALA A 18 6.96 -4.69 7.93
CA ALA A 18 8.40 -4.43 7.84
C ALA A 18 8.81 -3.08 8.44
N LEU A 19 7.84 -2.23 8.77
CA LEU A 19 8.09 -0.91 9.33
C LEU A 19 7.95 -0.92 10.85
N PRO A 20 8.65 0.00 11.56
CA PRO A 20 8.35 0.24 12.97
C PRO A 20 6.87 0.58 13.15
N GLU A 21 6.31 0.19 14.27
CA GLU A 21 4.88 0.35 14.54
C GLU A 21 4.41 1.80 14.39
N THR A 22 5.22 2.75 14.86
CA THR A 22 4.90 4.17 14.76
C THR A 22 4.86 4.65 13.31
N GLU A 23 5.79 4.20 12.48
CA GLU A 23 5.81 4.56 11.06
C GLU A 23 4.65 3.90 10.32
N ALA A 24 4.36 2.64 10.62
CA ALA A 24 3.26 1.92 10.00
C ALA A 24 1.91 2.60 10.27
N ALA A 25 1.77 3.24 11.43
CA ALA A 25 0.54 3.93 11.81
C ALA A 25 0.36 5.27 11.07
N THR A 26 1.45 5.89 10.63
CA THR A 26 1.42 7.25 10.06
C THR A 26 1.87 7.34 8.61
N ILE A 27 2.40 6.27 8.04
CA ILE A 27 2.89 6.30 6.66
C ILE A 27 1.80 6.68 5.67
N THR A 28 2.15 7.54 4.72
CA THR A 28 1.22 7.98 3.68
C THR A 28 1.21 7.00 2.51
N PRO A 29 0.12 6.96 1.71
CA PRO A 29 0.11 6.15 0.49
C PRO A 29 1.24 6.52 -0.48
N GLU A 30 1.62 7.79 -0.56
CA GLU A 30 2.69 8.27 -1.41
C GLU A 30 4.03 7.66 -1.02
N ASP A 31 4.24 7.44 0.27
CA ASP A 31 5.48 6.83 0.78
C ASP A 31 5.43 5.31 0.71
N LEU A 32 4.26 4.72 0.87
CA LEU A 32 4.09 3.27 0.88
C LEU A 32 4.10 2.66 -0.53
N ALA A 33 3.49 3.34 -1.49
CA ALA A 33 3.36 2.81 -2.86
C ALA A 33 4.69 2.43 -3.49
N PRO A 34 5.78 3.23 -3.40
CA PRO A 34 7.07 2.85 -3.99
C PRO A 34 7.69 1.60 -3.36
N ARG A 35 7.31 1.27 -2.14
CA ARG A 35 7.80 0.07 -1.45
C ARG A 35 7.13 -1.19 -1.99
N ILE A 36 5.88 -1.06 -2.46
CA ILE A 36 5.09 -2.16 -3.00
C ILE A 36 5.29 -2.28 -4.51
N TYR A 37 5.33 -1.15 -5.20
CA TYR A 37 5.46 -1.07 -6.65
C TYR A 37 6.67 -0.21 -7.03
N PRO A 38 7.89 -0.73 -6.88
CA PRO A 38 9.09 0.06 -7.20
C PRO A 38 9.21 0.34 -8.70
N GLY A 39 9.77 1.48 -9.02
CA GLY A 39 10.06 1.83 -10.41
C GLY A 39 8.92 2.44 -11.21
N LEU A 40 7.75 2.65 -10.60
CA LEU A 40 6.63 3.28 -11.30
C LEU A 40 6.81 4.80 -11.36
N THR A 41 6.40 5.38 -12.48
CA THR A 41 6.47 6.83 -12.69
C THR A 41 5.21 7.32 -13.40
N GLY A 42 4.99 8.64 -13.37
CA GLY A 42 3.89 9.27 -14.10
C GLY A 42 2.51 8.85 -13.63
N THR A 43 1.61 8.67 -14.59
CA THR A 43 0.22 8.31 -14.32
C THR A 43 0.08 6.97 -13.60
N VAL A 44 0.93 6.01 -13.96
CA VAL A 44 0.91 4.67 -13.34
C VAL A 44 1.25 4.77 -11.86
N ALA A 45 2.23 5.59 -11.50
CA ALA A 45 2.61 5.81 -10.11
C ALA A 45 1.44 6.44 -9.33
N ARG A 46 0.75 7.37 -9.97
CA ARG A 46 -0.42 8.02 -9.36
C ARG A 46 -1.55 7.04 -9.09
N VAL A 47 -1.82 6.16 -10.05
CA VAL A 47 -2.84 5.11 -9.89
C VAL A 47 -2.43 4.16 -8.78
N ALA A 48 -1.15 3.80 -8.70
CA ALA A 48 -0.65 2.93 -7.63
C ALA A 48 -0.86 3.57 -6.26
N VAL A 49 -0.60 4.87 -6.12
CA VAL A 49 -0.85 5.61 -4.87
C VAL A 49 -2.32 5.54 -4.49
N GLN A 50 -3.23 5.76 -5.44
CA GLN A 50 -4.67 5.69 -5.19
C GLN A 50 -5.10 4.29 -4.74
N THR A 51 -4.56 3.25 -5.37
CA THR A 51 -4.85 1.87 -5.01
C THR A 51 -4.38 1.58 -3.59
N VAL A 52 -3.16 1.97 -3.26
CA VAL A 52 -2.60 1.81 -1.92
C VAL A 52 -3.43 2.57 -0.89
N ALA A 53 -3.84 3.80 -1.23
CA ALA A 53 -4.65 4.63 -0.34
C ALA A 53 -5.96 3.94 0.02
N ALA A 54 -6.65 3.36 -0.96
CA ALA A 54 -7.90 2.67 -0.74
C ALA A 54 -7.73 1.45 0.18
N HIS A 55 -6.69 0.65 -0.06
CA HIS A 55 -6.42 -0.54 0.75
C HIS A 55 -5.98 -0.17 2.17
N LEU A 56 -5.14 0.84 2.29
CA LEU A 56 -4.65 1.30 3.59
C LEU A 56 -5.79 1.84 4.44
N ARG A 57 -6.68 2.60 3.82
CA ARG A 57 -7.88 3.10 4.49
C ARG A 57 -8.75 1.95 5.01
N HIS A 58 -8.96 0.94 4.17
CA HIS A 58 -9.73 -0.24 4.56
C HIS A 58 -9.10 -0.96 5.75
N LEU A 59 -7.79 -1.13 5.74
CA LEU A 59 -7.07 -1.78 6.84
C LEU A 59 -7.15 -0.98 8.14
N ARG A 60 -7.09 0.34 8.06
CA ARG A 60 -7.14 1.23 9.23
C ARG A 60 -8.55 1.35 9.81
N GLU A 61 -9.55 1.28 8.96
CA GLU A 61 -10.95 1.36 9.41
C GLU A 61 -11.47 0.03 9.95
N GLY A 62 -10.78 -1.01 9.64
CA GLY A 62 -11.15 -2.23 10.17
C GLY A 62 -11.34 -3.44 9.78
#